data_0e6df62b6fea4ef3ab80e852715f9b0e
#
_entry.id   0e6df62b6fea4ef3ab80e852715f9b0e
#
_cell.length_a   1.000
_cell.length_b   1.000
_cell.length_c   1.000
_cell.angle_alpha   90.00
_cell.angle_beta   90.00
_cell.angle_gamma   90.00
#
_symmetry.space_group_name_H-M   'P 1'
#
loop_
_entity.id
_entity.type
_entity.pdbx_description
1 polymer ?
#
loop_
_entity_poly.entity_id
_entity_poly.type
_entity_poly.pdbx_seq_one_letter_code
_entity_poly.pdbx_strand_id
1 'polypeptide(L)'
;EPRDNRGGKAVPPKNGAPRKQGGGNNGAKNQNGGGKEKNAADNRKDTYVYALDGNLYINLTNKCSNGCSFCVRNERASYYGNYLWLRHGDPTPEKVIAAINGMGDIKKFKEVVFCGFGEPTYKVAEMCAVAEYVHEKGLTTRLNTNGQGNLVNKRDILPELKGKIDKINVSLNASCAEKYQPICRSMFGEAGYTAILDFARLARKNGIECWFSVVDCIGEDEVAACKRVADSVGIPLRVRAYIADS
;
A
#
# COMPACT_ATOMS: atom_id res chain seq x y z
N GLU A 1 58.53 -3.67 -9.03
CA GLU A 1 58.79 -2.33 -9.63
C GLU A 1 57.72 -1.99 -10.67
N PRO A 2 57.51 -0.68 -10.91
CA PRO A 2 56.32 0.01 -10.43
C PRO A 2 55.61 0.82 -11.57
N ARG A 3 54.59 1.62 -11.13
CA ARG A 3 53.96 2.81 -11.81
C ARG A 3 52.80 2.45 -12.78
N ASP A 4 51.71 3.14 -12.81
CA ASP A 4 51.55 4.58 -12.85
C ASP A 4 50.14 5.02 -12.41
N ASN A 5 50.10 6.18 -11.84
CA ASN A 5 49.09 7.02 -11.21
C ASN A 5 48.52 7.99 -12.27
N ARG A 6 47.16 8.19 -12.32
CA ARG A 6 46.49 9.42 -12.82
C ARG A 6 45.03 9.36 -12.35
N GLY A 7 44.48 10.10 -11.40
CA GLY A 7 44.48 11.54 -11.25
C GLY A 7 43.34 12.14 -12.07
N GLY A 8 42.05 12.09 -11.57
CA GLY A 8 40.90 12.77 -12.13
C GLY A 8 40.25 13.67 -11.08
N LYS A 9 40.43 14.99 -11.27
CA LYS A 9 40.07 16.08 -10.35
C LYS A 9 38.54 16.30 -10.32
N ALA A 10 37.99 16.47 -9.11
CA ALA A 10 36.69 17.02 -8.85
C ALA A 10 36.63 18.52 -9.21
N VAL A 11 35.51 18.97 -9.79
CA VAL A 11 35.21 20.37 -10.08
C VAL A 11 34.06 20.81 -9.16
N PRO A 12 34.21 21.88 -8.36
CA PRO A 12 33.12 22.42 -7.52
C PRO A 12 32.22 23.39 -8.29
N PRO A 13 30.93 23.58 -7.87
CA PRO A 13 30.04 24.52 -8.53
C PRO A 13 30.31 25.96 -8.11
N LYS A 14 30.24 26.88 -9.08
CA LYS A 14 30.45 28.33 -8.92
C LYS A 14 29.21 29.01 -8.34
N ASN A 15 29.43 29.78 -7.27
CA ASN A 15 28.52 30.81 -6.74
C ASN A 15 28.47 32.01 -7.70
N GLY A 16 27.27 32.55 -7.93
CA GLY A 16 27.02 33.80 -8.58
C GLY A 16 26.04 34.64 -7.78
N ALA A 17 26.53 35.78 -7.29
CA ALA A 17 25.87 36.75 -6.43
C ALA A 17 24.97 37.77 -7.19
N PRO A 18 24.32 38.74 -6.52
CA PRO A 18 22.96 39.21 -6.81
C PRO A 18 22.93 40.45 -7.70
N ARG A 19 21.78 40.72 -8.35
CA ARG A 19 21.55 41.98 -9.06
C ARG A 19 20.36 42.74 -8.51
N LYS A 20 20.61 44.04 -8.38
CA LYS A 20 19.87 45.11 -7.74
C LYS A 20 18.56 45.48 -8.44
N GLN A 21 17.71 46.09 -7.62
CA GLN A 21 16.46 46.79 -7.86
C GLN A 21 16.52 47.85 -8.99
N GLY A 22 15.39 47.99 -9.69
CA GLY A 22 15.06 49.15 -10.50
C GLY A 22 13.53 49.27 -10.59
N GLY A 23 13.00 50.31 -9.97
CA GLY A 23 11.57 50.56 -9.93
C GLY A 23 11.03 51.18 -11.23
N GLY A 24 9.72 51.08 -11.42
CA GLY A 24 8.98 51.71 -12.51
C GLY A 24 7.48 51.50 -12.31
N ASN A 25 6.86 52.52 -11.77
CA ASN A 25 5.43 52.65 -11.57
C ASN A 25 4.77 52.97 -12.93
N ASN A 26 3.69 52.27 -13.32
CA ASN A 26 2.59 52.85 -14.09
C ASN A 26 1.37 51.92 -14.07
N GLY A 27 0.26 52.52 -13.66
CA GLY A 27 -1.02 51.87 -13.56
C GLY A 27 -1.69 51.61 -14.92
N ALA A 28 -2.37 50.48 -15.00
CA ALA A 28 -3.49 50.30 -15.89
C ALA A 28 -4.49 49.32 -15.21
N LYS A 29 -5.66 49.87 -14.90
CA LYS A 29 -6.84 49.11 -14.52
C LYS A 29 -7.17 48.14 -15.65
N ASN A 30 -7.17 46.85 -15.35
CA ASN A 30 -7.89 45.90 -16.16
C ASN A 30 -8.77 45.04 -15.25
N GLN A 31 -10.05 45.34 -15.30
CA GLN A 31 -11.11 44.52 -14.79
C GLN A 31 -11.15 43.27 -15.67
N ASN A 32 -10.78 42.15 -15.14
CA ASN A 32 -11.22 40.86 -15.69
C ASN A 32 -11.64 39.97 -14.54
N GLY A 33 -12.92 39.66 -14.59
CA GLY A 33 -13.60 38.79 -13.67
C GLY A 33 -12.92 37.42 -13.63
N GLY A 34 -12.22 37.17 -12.51
CA GLY A 34 -11.86 35.82 -12.11
C GLY A 34 -13.15 35.08 -11.82
N GLY A 35 -13.66 34.39 -12.84
CA GLY A 35 -14.68 33.39 -12.64
C GLY A 35 -14.13 32.39 -11.63
N LYS A 36 -14.70 32.39 -10.41
CA LYS A 36 -14.59 31.30 -9.49
C LYS A 36 -15.15 30.08 -10.24
N GLU A 37 -14.27 29.25 -10.79
CA GLU A 37 -14.64 27.87 -11.11
C GLU A 37 -15.21 27.30 -9.81
N LYS A 38 -16.53 27.27 -9.73
CA LYS A 38 -17.24 26.47 -8.74
C LYS A 38 -16.74 25.06 -8.98
N ASN A 39 -15.92 24.54 -8.04
CA ASN A 39 -15.57 23.14 -7.98
C ASN A 39 -16.88 22.37 -8.17
N ALA A 40 -17.09 21.83 -9.35
CA ALA A 40 -18.15 20.87 -9.58
C ALA A 40 -17.94 19.79 -8.53
N ALA A 41 -18.91 19.62 -7.64
CA ALA A 41 -18.83 18.59 -6.61
C ALA A 41 -18.59 17.29 -7.36
N ASP A 42 -17.44 16.67 -7.09
CA ASP A 42 -17.08 15.42 -7.74
C ASP A 42 -18.04 14.33 -7.25
N ASN A 43 -19.09 14.06 -8.02
CA ASN A 43 -20.16 13.11 -7.72
C ASN A 43 -19.75 11.64 -7.90
N ARG A 44 -18.44 11.34 -8.03
CA ARG A 44 -17.97 9.97 -8.14
C ARG A 44 -18.30 9.21 -6.86
N LYS A 45 -18.88 8.01 -7.03
CA LYS A 45 -19.11 7.09 -5.90
C LYS A 45 -17.80 6.49 -5.42
N ASP A 46 -17.69 6.24 -4.12
CA ASP A 46 -16.58 5.49 -3.54
C ASP A 46 -16.56 4.07 -4.09
N THR A 47 -15.37 3.58 -4.45
CA THR A 47 -15.16 2.21 -4.90
C THR A 47 -14.79 1.35 -3.68
N TYR A 48 -15.75 0.61 -3.17
CA TYR A 48 -15.52 -0.35 -2.08
C TYR A 48 -15.11 -1.72 -2.58
N VAL A 49 -15.56 -2.07 -3.80
CA VAL A 49 -15.35 -3.39 -4.40
C VAL A 49 -14.97 -3.21 -5.87
N TYR A 50 -13.95 -3.91 -6.34
CA TYR A 50 -13.53 -3.88 -7.74
C TYR A 50 -12.95 -5.24 -8.18
N ALA A 51 -13.07 -5.55 -9.47
CA ALA A 51 -12.54 -6.77 -10.06
C ALA A 51 -11.19 -6.51 -10.72
N LEU A 52 -10.22 -7.40 -10.48
CA LEU A 52 -8.90 -7.37 -11.12
C LEU A 52 -8.33 -8.80 -11.19
N ASP A 53 -7.78 -9.19 -12.34
CA ASP A 53 -7.10 -10.47 -12.58
C ASP A 53 -7.90 -11.72 -12.12
N GLY A 54 -9.22 -11.68 -12.28
CA GLY A 54 -10.11 -12.76 -11.88
C GLY A 54 -10.36 -12.87 -10.37
N ASN A 55 -9.97 -11.86 -9.60
CA ASN A 55 -10.24 -11.74 -8.17
C ASN A 55 -11.16 -10.56 -7.89
N LEU A 56 -11.84 -10.60 -6.75
CA LEU A 56 -12.64 -9.51 -6.24
C LEU A 56 -11.89 -8.81 -5.10
N TYR A 57 -11.63 -7.52 -5.24
CA TYR A 57 -10.87 -6.74 -4.27
C TYR A 57 -11.79 -5.87 -3.43
N ILE A 58 -11.47 -5.76 -2.13
CA ILE A 58 -12.22 -4.96 -1.14
C ILE A 58 -11.33 -3.83 -0.62
N ASN A 59 -11.81 -2.60 -0.78
CA ASN A 59 -11.17 -1.37 -0.33
C ASN A 59 -11.90 -0.82 0.90
N LEU A 60 -11.29 -0.94 2.09
CA LEU A 60 -11.94 -0.64 3.37
C LEU A 60 -11.57 0.72 3.95
N THR A 61 -10.45 1.30 3.56
CA THR A 61 -9.96 2.54 4.19
C THR A 61 -8.87 3.20 3.38
N ASN A 62 -8.69 4.50 3.57
CA ASN A 62 -7.52 5.25 3.09
C ASN A 62 -6.37 5.27 4.12
N LYS A 63 -6.61 4.85 5.37
CA LYS A 63 -5.60 4.88 6.44
C LYS A 63 -4.53 3.83 6.20
N CYS A 64 -3.27 4.21 6.38
CA CYS A 64 -2.14 3.29 6.30
C CYS A 64 -1.07 3.73 7.31
N SER A 65 -0.41 2.77 7.96
CA SER A 65 0.72 3.01 8.86
C SER A 65 2.03 3.29 8.14
N ASN A 66 2.05 3.08 6.81
CA ASN A 66 3.21 3.33 5.95
C ASN A 66 2.99 4.49 5.00
N GLY A 67 4.10 5.18 4.68
CA GLY A 67 4.20 6.20 3.62
C GLY A 67 5.16 5.75 2.52
N CYS A 68 5.00 4.54 1.97
CA CYS A 68 5.92 3.94 1.01
C CYS A 68 6.19 4.85 -0.19
N SER A 69 7.48 5.00 -0.57
CA SER A 69 7.89 5.83 -1.70
C SER A 69 7.34 5.34 -3.04
N PHE A 70 7.17 4.02 -3.18
CA PHE A 70 6.65 3.36 -4.38
C PHE A 70 5.13 3.10 -4.34
N CYS A 71 4.40 3.70 -3.38
CA CYS A 71 2.97 3.44 -3.26
C CYS A 71 2.21 4.10 -4.41
N VAL A 72 1.46 3.30 -5.15
CA VAL A 72 0.68 3.75 -6.32
C VAL A 72 -0.27 4.91 -5.99
N ARG A 73 -0.79 4.98 -4.76
CA ARG A 73 -1.69 6.06 -4.31
C ARG A 73 -1.03 7.45 -4.28
N ASN A 74 0.31 7.53 -4.28
CA ASN A 74 1.04 8.79 -4.28
C ASN A 74 1.03 9.45 -5.68
N GLU A 75 0.93 8.65 -6.72
CA GLU A 75 1.01 9.09 -8.11
C GLU A 75 -0.36 9.10 -8.79
N ARG A 76 -1.29 8.26 -8.32
CA ARG A 76 -2.56 8.00 -9.01
C ARG A 76 -3.73 7.96 -8.03
N ALA A 77 -4.85 8.51 -8.47
CA ALA A 77 -6.13 8.40 -7.74
C ALA A 77 -6.91 7.12 -8.09
N SER A 78 -6.52 6.43 -9.17
CA SER A 78 -7.14 5.20 -9.63
C SER A 78 -6.10 4.10 -9.87
N TYR A 79 -6.57 2.85 -9.83
CA TYR A 79 -5.78 1.66 -10.12
C TYR A 79 -6.57 0.78 -11.10
N TYR A 80 -6.01 0.52 -12.28
CA TYR A 80 -6.72 -0.14 -13.39
C TYR A 80 -8.13 0.42 -13.63
N GLY A 81 -8.24 1.75 -13.69
CA GLY A 81 -9.51 2.45 -13.92
C GLY A 81 -10.44 2.52 -12.71
N ASN A 82 -10.09 1.89 -11.58
CA ASN A 82 -10.89 1.94 -10.34
C ASN A 82 -10.40 3.08 -9.46
N TYR A 83 -11.27 4.05 -9.17
CA TYR A 83 -10.97 5.16 -8.28
C TYR A 83 -11.04 4.70 -6.82
N LEU A 84 -9.88 4.57 -6.16
CA LEU A 84 -9.78 3.93 -4.84
C LEU A 84 -9.72 4.90 -3.64
N TRP A 85 -9.66 6.21 -3.84
CA TRP A 85 -9.80 7.16 -2.74
C TRP A 85 -11.24 7.20 -2.24
N LEU A 86 -11.44 6.81 -0.98
CA LEU A 86 -12.73 6.91 -0.28
C LEU A 86 -12.95 8.36 0.17
N ARG A 87 -13.94 9.02 -0.38
CA ARG A 87 -14.26 10.43 -0.10
C ARG A 87 -15.29 10.60 1.00
N HIS A 88 -16.17 9.61 1.14
CA HIS A 88 -17.27 9.65 2.10
C HIS A 88 -16.96 8.87 3.37
N GLY A 89 -15.67 8.60 3.62
CA GLY A 89 -15.18 7.86 4.77
C GLY A 89 -15.12 6.34 4.54
N ASP A 90 -14.67 5.63 5.56
CA ASP A 90 -14.55 4.18 5.53
C ASP A 90 -15.96 3.55 5.45
N PRO A 91 -16.17 2.50 4.63
CA PRO A 91 -17.47 1.85 4.51
C PRO A 91 -17.80 1.01 5.74
N THR A 92 -19.11 0.85 6.00
CA THR A 92 -19.60 -0.20 6.91
C THR A 92 -19.62 -1.55 6.20
N PRO A 93 -19.64 -2.69 6.94
CA PRO A 93 -19.77 -4.02 6.34
C PRO A 93 -20.96 -4.14 5.39
N GLU A 94 -22.11 -3.56 5.74
CA GLU A 94 -23.34 -3.62 4.93
C GLU A 94 -23.16 -2.91 3.58
N LYS A 95 -22.45 -1.78 3.55
CA LYS A 95 -22.13 -1.07 2.30
C LYS A 95 -21.22 -1.90 1.40
N VAL A 96 -20.21 -2.57 1.99
CA VAL A 96 -19.32 -3.46 1.25
C VAL A 96 -20.10 -4.67 0.72
N ILE A 97 -20.91 -5.32 1.55
CA ILE A 97 -21.73 -6.46 1.16
C ILE A 97 -22.72 -6.07 0.04
N ALA A 98 -23.37 -4.91 0.15
CA ALA A 98 -24.23 -4.40 -0.91
C ALA A 98 -23.46 -4.19 -2.23
N ALA A 99 -22.22 -3.67 -2.15
CA ALA A 99 -21.36 -3.50 -3.31
C ALA A 99 -20.94 -4.86 -3.91
N ILE A 100 -20.63 -5.87 -3.08
CA ILE A 100 -20.34 -7.25 -3.53
C ILE A 100 -21.54 -7.82 -4.28
N ASN A 101 -22.74 -7.68 -3.74
CA ASN A 101 -23.99 -8.14 -4.38
C ASN A 101 -24.23 -7.45 -5.72
N GLY A 102 -23.84 -6.18 -5.84
CA GLY A 102 -23.89 -5.43 -7.10
C GLY A 102 -22.96 -5.94 -8.19
N MET A 103 -21.96 -6.80 -7.86
CA MET A 103 -21.07 -7.42 -8.84
C MET A 103 -21.70 -8.62 -9.59
N GLY A 104 -22.92 -9.00 -9.22
CA GLY A 104 -23.63 -10.14 -9.78
C GLY A 104 -23.11 -11.48 -9.22
N ASP A 105 -22.97 -12.48 -10.07
CA ASP A 105 -22.43 -13.79 -9.62
C ASP A 105 -20.96 -13.68 -9.24
N ILE A 106 -20.69 -13.70 -7.93
CA ILE A 106 -19.33 -13.60 -7.40
C ILE A 106 -18.56 -14.92 -7.45
N LYS A 107 -19.22 -16.07 -7.69
CA LYS A 107 -18.57 -17.38 -7.82
C LYS A 107 -17.65 -17.47 -9.04
N LYS A 108 -17.76 -16.52 -9.98
CA LYS A 108 -16.82 -16.38 -11.11
C LYS A 108 -15.42 -15.92 -10.68
N PHE A 109 -15.26 -15.34 -9.48
CA PHE A 109 -13.97 -14.91 -8.96
C PHE A 109 -13.26 -16.06 -8.24
N LYS A 110 -11.93 -16.06 -8.31
CA LYS A 110 -11.07 -17.07 -7.69
C LYS A 110 -11.03 -16.94 -6.16
N GLU A 111 -10.99 -15.70 -5.68
CA GLU A 111 -10.93 -15.35 -4.25
C GLU A 111 -11.34 -13.89 -4.05
N VAL A 112 -11.67 -13.55 -2.81
CA VAL A 112 -11.90 -12.16 -2.37
C VAL A 112 -10.68 -11.66 -1.62
N VAL A 113 -10.18 -10.49 -2.01
CA VAL A 113 -8.91 -9.93 -1.52
C VAL A 113 -9.16 -8.62 -0.79
N PHE A 114 -8.86 -8.55 0.49
CA PHE A 114 -8.84 -7.30 1.24
C PHE A 114 -7.57 -6.52 0.88
N CYS A 115 -7.71 -5.52 0.03
CA CYS A 115 -6.62 -4.69 -0.48
C CYS A 115 -7.18 -3.44 -1.17
N GLY A 116 -6.65 -2.29 -0.83
CA GLY A 116 -7.01 -0.99 -1.40
C GLY A 116 -5.87 0.00 -1.28
N PHE A 117 -6.17 1.29 -1.22
CA PHE A 117 -5.16 2.33 -1.01
C PHE A 117 -4.68 2.42 0.44
N GLY A 118 -5.47 1.95 1.39
CA GLY A 118 -5.08 1.88 2.80
C GLY A 118 -4.65 0.49 3.24
N GLU A 119 -4.36 0.36 4.53
CA GLU A 119 -4.03 -0.89 5.20
C GLU A 119 -5.30 -1.50 5.80
N PRO A 120 -5.77 -2.67 5.31
CA PRO A 120 -7.05 -3.25 5.75
C PRO A 120 -7.14 -3.55 7.25
N THR A 121 -6.02 -3.79 7.92
CA THR A 121 -5.99 -4.10 9.35
C THR A 121 -6.34 -2.92 10.27
N TYR A 122 -6.56 -1.72 9.74
CA TYR A 122 -7.25 -0.65 10.46
C TYR A 122 -8.74 -0.94 10.69
N LYS A 123 -9.30 -1.92 9.96
CA LYS A 123 -10.73 -2.24 9.88
C LYS A 123 -10.97 -3.73 10.14
N VAL A 124 -10.41 -4.25 11.25
CA VAL A 124 -10.45 -5.69 11.58
C VAL A 124 -11.87 -6.19 11.72
N ALA A 125 -12.74 -5.47 12.46
CA ALA A 125 -14.11 -5.88 12.68
C ALA A 125 -14.93 -5.92 11.38
N GLU A 126 -14.80 -4.86 10.56
CA GLU A 126 -15.47 -4.75 9.27
C GLU A 126 -14.96 -5.81 8.28
N MET A 127 -13.63 -6.03 8.27
CA MET A 127 -13.01 -7.07 7.44
C MET A 127 -13.53 -8.46 7.81
N CYS A 128 -13.60 -8.78 9.11
CA CYS A 128 -14.10 -10.05 9.59
C CYS A 128 -15.58 -10.29 9.22
N ALA A 129 -16.42 -9.28 9.40
CA ALA A 129 -17.85 -9.37 9.03
C ALA A 129 -18.04 -9.60 7.53
N VAL A 130 -17.27 -8.90 6.68
CA VAL A 130 -17.32 -9.12 5.22
C VAL A 130 -16.77 -10.50 4.86
N ALA A 131 -15.72 -10.97 5.53
CA ALA A 131 -15.12 -12.29 5.28
C ALA A 131 -16.11 -13.43 5.61
N GLU A 132 -16.85 -13.33 6.70
CA GLU A 132 -17.93 -14.28 7.05
C GLU A 132 -18.95 -14.37 5.91
N TYR A 133 -19.44 -13.23 5.43
CA TYR A 133 -20.35 -13.20 4.29
C TYR A 133 -19.76 -13.85 3.03
N VAL A 134 -18.47 -13.61 2.74
CA VAL A 134 -17.79 -14.21 1.59
C VAL A 134 -17.73 -15.74 1.72
N HIS A 135 -17.45 -16.25 2.92
CA HIS A 135 -17.42 -17.70 3.20
C HIS A 135 -18.81 -18.33 3.04
N GLU A 136 -19.88 -17.65 3.46
CA GLU A 136 -21.26 -18.11 3.20
C GLU A 136 -21.58 -18.27 1.70
N LYS A 137 -20.90 -17.49 0.85
CA LYS A 137 -21.00 -17.62 -0.63
C LYS A 137 -20.06 -18.70 -1.21
N GLY A 138 -19.26 -19.38 -0.38
CA GLY A 138 -18.35 -20.45 -0.78
C GLY A 138 -17.07 -19.97 -1.44
N LEU A 139 -16.64 -18.73 -1.19
CA LEU A 139 -15.39 -18.15 -1.68
C LEU A 139 -14.36 -18.07 -0.58
N THR A 140 -13.07 -18.15 -0.95
CA THR A 140 -11.95 -17.96 -0.05
C THR A 140 -11.58 -16.47 0.05
N THR A 141 -10.94 -16.12 1.17
CA THR A 141 -10.51 -14.77 1.48
C THR A 141 -8.99 -14.65 1.55
N ARG A 142 -8.46 -13.50 1.12
CA ARG A 142 -7.05 -13.16 1.28
C ARG A 142 -6.90 -11.74 1.80
N LEU A 143 -5.99 -11.57 2.73
CA LEU A 143 -5.55 -10.26 3.21
C LEU A 143 -4.20 -9.90 2.58
N ASN A 144 -4.11 -8.75 1.90
CA ASN A 144 -2.84 -8.11 1.57
C ASN A 144 -2.56 -7.04 2.61
N THR A 145 -1.46 -7.16 3.34
CA THR A 145 -1.14 -6.28 4.47
C THR A 145 0.33 -5.86 4.50
N ASN A 146 0.59 -4.73 5.13
CA ASN A 146 1.95 -4.32 5.49
C ASN A 146 2.48 -5.04 6.75
N GLY A 147 1.70 -5.92 7.38
CA GLY A 147 2.10 -6.73 8.52
C GLY A 147 2.17 -6.01 9.87
N GLN A 148 1.71 -4.76 9.96
CA GLN A 148 1.76 -3.97 11.20
C GLN A 148 0.41 -3.95 11.95
N GLY A 149 -0.50 -4.86 11.62
CA GLY A 149 -1.85 -4.91 12.17
C GLY A 149 -1.89 -4.98 13.70
N ASN A 150 -1.00 -5.75 14.32
CA ASN A 150 -0.92 -5.86 15.79
C ASN A 150 -0.49 -4.53 16.43
N LEU A 151 0.45 -3.79 15.83
CA LEU A 151 0.85 -2.47 16.30
C LEU A 151 -0.27 -1.44 16.17
N VAL A 152 -0.93 -1.42 15.00
CA VAL A 152 -2.06 -0.52 14.71
C VAL A 152 -3.18 -0.72 15.72
N ASN A 153 -3.52 -1.96 16.04
CA ASN A 153 -4.62 -2.31 16.94
C ASN A 153 -4.19 -2.44 18.41
N LYS A 154 -2.89 -2.33 18.72
CA LYS A 154 -2.30 -2.48 20.06
C LYS A 154 -2.66 -3.81 20.72
N ARG A 155 -2.85 -4.87 19.95
CA ARG A 155 -3.17 -6.23 20.37
C ARG A 155 -2.85 -7.22 19.26
N ASP A 156 -2.77 -8.51 19.61
CA ASP A 156 -2.73 -9.58 18.62
C ASP A 156 -4.11 -9.75 17.97
N ILE A 157 -4.21 -9.49 16.66
CA ILE A 157 -5.44 -9.62 15.88
C ILE A 157 -5.58 -10.99 15.20
N LEU A 158 -4.53 -11.82 15.18
CA LEU A 158 -4.54 -13.09 14.44
C LEU A 158 -5.59 -14.08 14.95
N PRO A 159 -5.90 -14.16 16.27
CA PRO A 159 -7.00 -14.97 16.74
C PRO A 159 -8.37 -14.54 16.18
N GLU A 160 -8.58 -13.23 15.94
CA GLU A 160 -9.81 -12.72 15.33
C GLU A 160 -9.90 -13.05 13.83
N LEU A 161 -8.75 -13.11 13.13
CA LEU A 161 -8.67 -13.45 11.71
C LEU A 161 -8.79 -14.94 11.44
N LYS A 162 -8.49 -15.79 12.44
CA LYS A 162 -8.57 -17.24 12.32
C LYS A 162 -9.98 -17.71 11.91
N GLY A 163 -10.04 -18.51 10.84
CA GLY A 163 -11.31 -19.01 10.30
C GLY A 163 -12.12 -17.99 9.50
N LYS A 164 -11.60 -16.74 9.35
CA LYS A 164 -12.21 -15.67 8.55
C LYS A 164 -11.33 -15.23 7.39
N ILE A 165 -10.02 -15.27 7.58
CA ILE A 165 -9.03 -15.01 6.55
C ILE A 165 -8.28 -16.30 6.27
N ASP A 166 -8.40 -16.82 5.04
CA ASP A 166 -7.76 -18.09 4.65
C ASP A 166 -6.28 -17.89 4.32
N LYS A 167 -5.93 -16.74 3.73
CA LYS A 167 -4.59 -16.46 3.22
C LYS A 167 -4.14 -15.05 3.59
N ILE A 168 -2.87 -14.91 3.92
CA ILE A 168 -2.26 -13.59 4.19
C ILE A 168 -1.02 -13.42 3.33
N ASN A 169 -1.00 -12.34 2.55
CA ASN A 169 0.18 -11.83 1.87
C ASN A 169 0.72 -10.64 2.64
N VAL A 170 1.92 -10.78 3.20
CA VAL A 170 2.60 -9.73 3.96
C VAL A 170 3.67 -9.08 3.10
N SER A 171 3.62 -7.76 2.95
CA SER A 171 4.61 -6.98 2.20
C SER A 171 5.88 -6.82 3.02
N LEU A 172 6.94 -7.61 2.73
CA LEU A 172 8.22 -7.56 3.44
C LEU A 172 9.04 -6.34 3.00
N ASN A 173 9.16 -6.11 1.69
CA ASN A 173 9.73 -4.96 1.00
C ASN A 173 11.22 -4.67 1.23
N ALA A 174 11.86 -5.18 2.27
CA ALA A 174 13.30 -5.06 2.52
C ALA A 174 13.81 -6.22 3.38
N SER A 175 15.14 -6.40 3.44
CA SER A 175 15.78 -7.47 4.19
C SER A 175 16.09 -7.14 5.66
N CYS A 176 16.03 -5.86 6.03
CA CYS A 176 16.25 -5.39 7.41
C CYS A 176 15.54 -4.06 7.68
N ALA A 177 15.47 -3.66 8.96
CA ALA A 177 14.78 -2.46 9.39
C ALA A 177 15.38 -1.18 8.80
N GLU A 178 16.71 -1.10 8.73
CA GLU A 178 17.47 0.05 8.21
C GLU A 178 17.16 0.31 6.73
N LYS A 179 16.93 -0.74 5.94
CA LYS A 179 16.54 -0.64 4.54
C LYS A 179 15.04 -0.44 4.36
N TYR A 180 14.24 -1.04 5.25
CA TYR A 180 12.77 -0.94 5.22
C TYR A 180 12.30 0.49 5.49
N GLN A 181 12.85 1.14 6.53
CA GLN A 181 12.35 2.43 6.98
C GLN A 181 12.47 3.56 5.94
N PRO A 182 13.57 3.74 5.19
CA PRO A 182 13.63 4.74 4.12
C PRO A 182 12.62 4.52 2.99
N ILE A 183 12.32 3.25 2.69
CA ILE A 183 11.43 2.86 1.59
C ILE A 183 9.95 2.93 2.02
N CYS A 184 9.62 2.33 3.15
CA CYS A 184 8.23 2.16 3.60
C CYS A 184 7.75 3.24 4.55
N ARG A 185 8.65 3.99 5.19
CA ARG A 185 8.35 5.13 6.08
C ARG A 185 7.25 4.78 7.09
N SER A 186 7.47 3.68 7.83
CA SER A 186 6.54 3.24 8.86
C SER A 186 6.42 4.29 9.96
N MET A 187 5.19 4.57 10.40
CA MET A 187 4.95 5.42 11.58
C MET A 187 5.50 4.83 12.88
N PHE A 188 5.83 3.54 12.88
CA PHE A 188 6.40 2.82 14.03
C PHE A 188 7.94 2.71 13.95
N GLY A 189 8.58 3.37 12.99
CA GLY A 189 10.03 3.28 12.79
C GLY A 189 10.48 1.83 12.53
N GLU A 190 11.63 1.47 13.09
CA GLU A 190 12.22 0.13 12.93
C GLU A 190 11.37 -0.99 13.57
N ALA A 191 10.60 -0.69 14.63
CA ALA A 191 9.66 -1.64 15.23
C ALA A 191 8.61 -2.14 14.21
N GLY A 192 8.29 -1.33 13.20
CA GLY A 192 7.42 -1.73 12.10
C GLY A 192 7.95 -2.94 11.34
N TYR A 193 9.27 -3.03 11.12
CA TYR A 193 9.88 -4.18 10.44
C TYR A 193 9.84 -5.46 11.29
N THR A 194 10.20 -5.37 12.57
CA THR A 194 10.09 -6.52 13.48
C THR A 194 8.66 -7.04 13.56
N ALA A 195 7.68 -6.13 13.62
CA ALA A 195 6.27 -6.49 13.64
C ALA A 195 5.82 -7.30 12.41
N ILE A 196 6.38 -7.02 11.23
CA ILE A 196 6.08 -7.77 9.99
C ILE A 196 6.46 -9.26 10.15
N LEU A 197 7.65 -9.53 10.67
CA LEU A 197 8.13 -10.90 10.86
C LEU A 197 7.29 -11.64 11.90
N ASP A 198 6.97 -10.99 12.99
CA ASP A 198 6.16 -11.54 14.07
C ASP A 198 4.72 -11.78 13.62
N PHE A 199 4.14 -10.86 12.86
CA PHE A 199 2.80 -11.00 12.30
C PHE A 199 2.69 -12.25 11.40
N ALA A 200 3.68 -12.47 10.53
CA ALA A 200 3.69 -13.64 9.66
C ALA A 200 3.86 -14.96 10.44
N ARG A 201 4.73 -14.98 11.46
CA ARG A 201 4.87 -16.14 12.36
C ARG A 201 3.57 -16.45 13.11
N LEU A 202 2.92 -15.42 13.65
CA LEU A 202 1.64 -15.54 14.36
C LEU A 202 0.52 -16.00 13.41
N ALA A 203 0.48 -15.52 12.17
CA ALA A 203 -0.48 -15.98 11.16
C ALA A 203 -0.37 -17.49 10.96
N ARG A 204 0.85 -18.00 10.73
CA ARG A 204 1.08 -19.44 10.59
C ARG A 204 0.75 -20.24 11.85
N LYS A 205 1.11 -19.72 13.03
CA LYS A 205 0.76 -20.35 14.33
C LYS A 205 -0.76 -20.48 14.50
N ASN A 206 -1.54 -19.56 13.96
CA ASN A 206 -3.00 -19.61 13.96
C ASN A 206 -3.59 -20.47 12.84
N GLY A 207 -2.74 -21.11 12.00
CA GLY A 207 -3.18 -22.00 10.91
C GLY A 207 -3.60 -21.25 9.65
N ILE A 208 -3.26 -19.98 9.51
CA ILE A 208 -3.55 -19.19 8.32
C ILE A 208 -2.40 -19.35 7.31
N GLU A 209 -2.71 -19.66 6.05
CA GLU A 209 -1.71 -19.68 4.99
C GLU A 209 -1.07 -18.30 4.85
N CYS A 210 0.26 -18.22 4.94
CA CYS A 210 0.95 -16.93 4.94
C CYS A 210 2.22 -16.97 4.10
N TRP A 211 2.46 -15.91 3.33
CA TRP A 211 3.71 -15.68 2.60
C TRP A 211 4.11 -14.21 2.64
N PHE A 212 5.40 -13.98 2.47
CA PHE A 212 5.93 -12.65 2.21
C PHE A 212 5.87 -12.31 0.71
N SER A 213 5.80 -11.03 0.40
CA SER A 213 6.05 -10.54 -0.95
C SER A 213 7.00 -9.34 -0.95
N VAL A 214 7.77 -9.25 -2.03
CA VAL A 214 8.60 -8.10 -2.39
C VAL A 214 8.32 -7.72 -3.83
N VAL A 215 8.62 -6.48 -4.19
CA VAL A 215 8.59 -6.02 -5.58
C VAL A 215 10.00 -6.05 -6.14
N ASP A 216 10.20 -6.52 -7.37
CA ASP A 216 11.51 -6.73 -7.98
C ASP A 216 12.34 -5.44 -8.16
N CYS A 217 11.71 -4.26 -8.13
CA CYS A 217 12.40 -2.98 -8.21
C CYS A 217 13.39 -2.69 -7.08
N ILE A 218 13.43 -3.52 -6.01
CA ILE A 218 14.43 -3.39 -4.94
C ILE A 218 15.83 -3.93 -5.32
N GLY A 219 15.96 -4.57 -6.48
CA GLY A 219 17.21 -5.16 -6.97
C GLY A 219 17.42 -6.62 -6.54
N GLU A 220 18.18 -7.35 -7.36
CA GLU A 220 18.37 -8.81 -7.21
C GLU A 220 19.05 -9.18 -5.89
N ASP A 221 20.07 -8.45 -5.47
CA ASP A 221 20.79 -8.71 -4.21
C ASP A 221 19.87 -8.54 -3.00
N GLU A 222 19.00 -7.54 -3.03
CA GLU A 222 18.05 -7.29 -1.97
C GLU A 222 16.91 -8.34 -1.96
N VAL A 223 16.45 -8.75 -3.14
CA VAL A 223 15.49 -9.88 -3.26
C VAL A 223 16.11 -11.15 -2.67
N ALA A 224 17.38 -11.46 -2.98
CA ALA A 224 18.07 -12.60 -2.40
C ALA A 224 18.23 -12.48 -0.87
N ALA A 225 18.50 -11.28 -0.36
CA ALA A 225 18.56 -11.02 1.08
C ALA A 225 17.18 -11.20 1.74
N CYS A 226 16.11 -10.70 1.13
CA CYS A 226 14.73 -10.92 1.60
C CYS A 226 14.36 -12.40 1.62
N LYS A 227 14.84 -13.18 0.64
CA LYS A 227 14.63 -14.63 0.63
C LYS A 227 15.30 -15.30 1.84
N ARG A 228 16.55 -14.94 2.17
CA ARG A 228 17.22 -15.46 3.37
C ARG A 228 16.45 -15.13 4.66
N VAL A 229 15.90 -13.93 4.77
CA VAL A 229 15.04 -13.55 5.90
C VAL A 229 13.80 -14.41 5.95
N ALA A 230 13.10 -14.56 4.83
CA ALA A 230 11.89 -15.37 4.73
C ALA A 230 12.17 -16.84 5.13
N ASP A 231 13.25 -17.42 4.62
CA ASP A 231 13.70 -18.77 4.94
C ASP A 231 14.02 -18.91 6.46
N SER A 232 14.68 -17.90 7.07
CA SER A 232 15.03 -17.92 8.50
C SER A 232 13.82 -17.93 9.43
N VAL A 233 12.67 -17.44 8.97
CA VAL A 233 11.41 -17.43 9.72
C VAL A 233 10.42 -18.50 9.25
N GLY A 234 10.81 -19.30 8.24
CA GLY A 234 10.01 -20.38 7.69
C GLY A 234 8.77 -19.91 6.91
N ILE A 235 8.80 -18.71 6.34
CA ILE A 235 7.70 -18.12 5.57
C ILE A 235 8.10 -18.06 4.09
N PRO A 236 7.29 -18.58 3.14
CA PRO A 236 7.59 -18.48 1.72
C PRO A 236 7.67 -17.02 1.25
N LEU A 237 8.57 -16.73 0.29
CA LEU A 237 8.66 -15.42 -0.37
C LEU A 237 8.17 -15.51 -1.82
N ARG A 238 7.33 -14.55 -2.23
CA ARG A 238 6.91 -14.34 -3.61
C ARG A 238 7.48 -13.01 -4.11
N VAL A 239 8.15 -13.03 -5.26
CA VAL A 239 8.62 -11.83 -5.95
C VAL A 239 7.54 -11.41 -6.93
N ARG A 240 7.14 -10.14 -6.89
CA ARG A 240 6.16 -9.54 -7.78
C ARG A 240 6.85 -8.55 -8.72
N ALA A 241 6.45 -8.53 -9.98
CA ALA A 241 6.89 -7.51 -10.91
C ALA A 241 6.42 -6.11 -10.45
N TYR A 242 7.27 -5.12 -10.62
CA TYR A 242 6.87 -3.72 -10.45
C TYR A 242 5.94 -3.31 -11.59
N ILE A 243 4.81 -2.72 -11.27
CA ILE A 243 3.82 -2.26 -12.24
C ILE A 243 3.99 -0.74 -12.39
N ALA A 244 4.70 -0.34 -13.45
CA ALA A 244 4.93 1.08 -13.74
C ALA A 244 3.67 1.75 -14.29
N ASP A 245 2.86 1.02 -15.08
CA ASP A 245 1.69 1.54 -15.79
C ASP A 245 0.45 0.69 -15.49
N SER A 246 -0.41 1.20 -14.60
CA SER A 246 -1.67 0.53 -14.23
C SER A 246 -2.84 1.51 -14.18
#